data_dc8e1f21b8fb8f3337574397ddebe430
#
_entry.id   dc8e1f21b8fb8f3337574397ddebe430
#
_cell.length_a   1.000
_cell.length_b   1.000
_cell.length_c   1.000
_cell.angle_alpha   90.00
_cell.angle_beta   90.00
_cell.angle_gamma   90.00
#
_symmetry.space_group_name_H-M   'P 1'
#
loop_
_entity.id
_entity.type
_entity.pdbx_description
1 polymer ?
#
loop_
_entity_poly.entity_id
_entity_poly.type
_entity_poly.pdbx_seq_one_letter_code
_entity_poly.pdbx_strand_id
1 'polypeptide(L)'
;MPLIKSHPHFILTVLSYLAMTSFGQADELSFSRDVRPILSEMCFSCHGPDDKGRKGELLLSEMDGALKGGESGEPAIVPGKPALSEMIKRIHSEDPDERMPPGETKKNLSPAQIAILEKWIESGAKYEKHWAFVPPVKSDIPRSDVSHPIDAFVRATLAQNNLSPTQEADKATLYRRLSFDLIGLPPSPEDLAEFLA
;
A
#
# COMPACT_ATOMS: atom_id res chain seq x y z
N MET A 1 -32.88 -56.88 2.88
CA MET A 1 -32.55 -55.47 3.12
C MET A 1 -31.15 -55.43 3.72
N PRO A 2 -30.08 -55.11 2.96
CA PRO A 2 -28.74 -55.16 3.49
C PRO A 2 -28.38 -53.81 4.14
N LEU A 3 -27.85 -53.87 5.34
CA LEU A 3 -27.36 -52.74 6.14
C LEU A 3 -26.05 -52.25 5.54
N ILE A 4 -26.01 -50.96 5.13
CA ILE A 4 -24.80 -50.28 4.67
C ILE A 4 -23.94 -50.00 5.91
N LYS A 5 -22.82 -50.72 6.02
CA LYS A 5 -21.76 -50.42 7.01
C LYS A 5 -21.06 -49.16 6.62
N SER A 6 -21.28 -48.08 7.37
CA SER A 6 -20.56 -46.82 7.24
C SER A 6 -19.08 -47.01 7.67
N HIS A 7 -18.13 -46.74 6.77
CA HIS A 7 -16.70 -46.84 7.07
C HIS A 7 -16.24 -45.52 7.68
N PRO A 8 -15.79 -45.49 8.94
CA PRO A 8 -15.40 -44.24 9.62
C PRO A 8 -14.15 -43.57 9.02
N HIS A 9 -13.37 -44.29 8.23
CA HIS A 9 -12.14 -43.76 7.62
C HIS A 9 -12.38 -42.79 6.45
N PHE A 10 -13.57 -42.82 5.84
CA PHE A 10 -13.89 -41.92 4.71
C PHE A 10 -14.25 -40.50 5.19
N ILE A 11 -14.78 -40.35 6.38
CA ILE A 11 -15.16 -39.05 6.96
C ILE A 11 -13.92 -38.30 7.44
N LEU A 12 -12.92 -38.99 8.00
CA LEU A 12 -11.66 -38.34 8.45
C LEU A 12 -10.83 -37.78 7.29
N THR A 13 -10.81 -38.46 6.15
CA THR A 13 -10.04 -37.99 4.96
C THR A 13 -10.66 -36.77 4.30
N VAL A 14 -12.00 -36.65 4.30
CA VAL A 14 -12.69 -35.48 3.73
C VAL A 14 -12.53 -34.23 4.63
N LEU A 15 -12.56 -34.41 5.97
CA LEU A 15 -12.29 -33.28 6.90
C LEU A 15 -10.85 -32.78 6.83
N SER A 16 -9.86 -33.65 6.58
CA SER A 16 -8.45 -33.22 6.41
C SER A 16 -8.22 -32.44 5.13
N TYR A 17 -9.01 -32.67 4.08
CA TYR A 17 -8.89 -31.96 2.81
C TYR A 17 -9.54 -30.57 2.84
N LEU A 18 -10.57 -30.36 3.67
CA LEU A 18 -11.21 -29.04 3.85
C LEU A 18 -10.41 -28.07 4.71
N ALA A 19 -9.49 -28.57 5.54
CA ALA A 19 -8.66 -27.73 6.41
C ALA A 19 -7.45 -27.06 5.71
N MET A 20 -7.15 -27.40 4.44
CA MET A 20 -5.98 -26.91 3.70
C MET A 20 -6.24 -25.76 2.74
N THR A 21 -7.44 -25.21 2.67
CA THR A 21 -7.76 -24.12 1.70
C THR A 21 -7.86 -22.73 2.28
N SER A 22 -7.39 -22.49 3.49
CA SER A 22 -7.20 -21.14 4.02
C SER A 22 -5.74 -20.71 3.91
N PHE A 23 -5.15 -20.82 2.71
CA PHE A 23 -4.03 -19.93 2.38
C PHE A 23 -4.61 -18.55 2.22
N GLY A 24 -4.45 -17.73 3.26
CA GLY A 24 -4.65 -16.29 3.14
C GLY A 24 -3.88 -15.83 1.90
N GLN A 25 -4.55 -15.22 0.94
CA GLN A 25 -3.86 -14.50 -0.14
C GLN A 25 -2.93 -13.53 0.57
N ALA A 26 -1.64 -13.84 0.57
CA ALA A 26 -0.63 -12.86 0.92
C ALA A 26 -0.87 -11.70 -0.04
N ASP A 27 -1.23 -10.54 0.50
CA ASP A 27 -1.52 -9.35 -0.27
C ASP A 27 -0.34 -9.13 -1.24
N GLU A 28 -0.61 -9.12 -2.53
CA GLU A 28 0.44 -9.02 -3.56
C GLU A 28 1.23 -7.74 -3.33
N LEU A 29 2.56 -7.82 -3.37
CA LEU A 29 3.44 -6.71 -3.10
C LEU A 29 3.21 -5.62 -4.16
N SER A 30 2.77 -4.44 -3.74
CA SER A 30 2.57 -3.28 -4.60
C SER A 30 3.77 -2.35 -4.55
N PHE A 31 4.28 -1.96 -5.72
CA PHE A 31 5.35 -0.97 -5.80
C PHE A 31 4.96 0.34 -5.13
N SER A 32 3.77 0.86 -5.43
CA SER A 32 3.31 2.15 -4.92
C SER A 32 3.06 2.18 -3.42
N ARG A 33 2.57 1.06 -2.85
CA ARG A 33 2.22 0.94 -1.43
C ARG A 33 3.42 0.55 -0.56
N ASP A 34 4.20 -0.43 -1.02
CA ASP A 34 5.17 -1.11 -0.17
C ASP A 34 6.63 -0.75 -0.49
N VAL A 35 6.97 -0.54 -1.77
CA VAL A 35 8.35 -0.33 -2.22
C VAL A 35 8.69 1.15 -2.37
N ARG A 36 7.85 1.91 -3.08
CA ARG A 36 8.10 3.32 -3.35
C ARG A 36 8.33 4.17 -2.10
N PRO A 37 7.59 3.99 -0.98
CA PRO A 37 7.87 4.72 0.25
C PRO A 37 9.30 4.48 0.77
N ILE A 38 9.78 3.23 0.73
CA ILE A 38 11.14 2.88 1.14
C ILE A 38 12.18 3.58 0.25
N LEU A 39 12.02 3.47 -1.08
CA LEU A 39 12.93 4.12 -2.02
C LEU A 39 12.91 5.65 -1.87
N SER A 40 11.73 6.24 -1.67
CA SER A 40 11.57 7.68 -1.51
C SER A 40 12.25 8.21 -0.26
N GLU A 41 12.09 7.51 0.86
CA GLU A 41 12.69 7.91 2.14
C GLU A 41 14.20 7.69 2.16
N MET A 42 14.65 6.52 1.69
CA MET A 42 16.03 6.08 1.86
C MET A 42 16.95 6.45 0.69
N CYS A 43 16.43 6.47 -0.56
CA CYS A 43 17.27 6.50 -1.76
C CYS A 43 17.08 7.76 -2.62
N PHE A 44 15.85 8.29 -2.79
CA PHE A 44 15.56 9.32 -3.78
C PHE A 44 16.19 10.69 -3.51
N SER A 45 16.63 10.96 -2.28
CA SER A 45 17.40 12.18 -2.01
C SER A 45 18.70 12.27 -2.80
N CYS A 46 19.28 11.11 -3.17
CA CYS A 46 20.51 11.01 -3.95
C CYS A 46 20.31 10.31 -5.31
N HIS A 47 19.31 9.45 -5.45
CA HIS A 47 19.06 8.65 -6.65
C HIS A 47 17.64 8.84 -7.21
N GLY A 48 17.05 10.00 -6.95
CA GLY A 48 15.70 10.36 -7.38
C GLY A 48 15.63 11.17 -8.68
N PRO A 49 14.44 11.74 -8.96
CA PRO A 49 14.20 12.46 -10.22
C PRO A 49 14.90 13.82 -10.33
N ASP A 50 15.44 14.37 -9.24
CA ASP A 50 16.16 15.64 -9.27
C ASP A 50 17.55 15.48 -9.86
N ASP A 51 17.75 15.96 -11.10
CA ASP A 51 19.02 15.85 -11.81
C ASP A 51 20.18 16.58 -11.10
N LYS A 52 19.89 17.68 -10.41
CA LYS A 52 20.92 18.47 -9.73
C LYS A 52 21.42 17.81 -8.45
N GLY A 53 20.57 17.05 -7.80
CA GLY A 53 20.87 16.32 -6.55
C GLY A 53 21.37 14.90 -6.79
N ARG A 54 21.28 14.39 -8.02
CA ARG A 54 21.56 12.99 -8.34
C ARG A 54 23.04 12.66 -8.17
N LYS A 55 23.31 11.58 -7.44
CA LYS A 55 24.64 11.04 -7.21
C LYS A 55 24.87 9.80 -8.06
N GLY A 56 26.13 9.64 -8.56
CA GLY A 56 26.51 8.48 -9.34
C GLY A 56 25.70 8.27 -10.62
N GLU A 57 25.06 9.33 -11.15
CA GLU A 57 24.15 9.29 -12.32
C GLU A 57 23.04 8.23 -12.25
N LEU A 58 22.78 7.66 -11.06
CA LEU A 58 21.81 6.61 -10.87
C LEU A 58 20.41 7.16 -10.65
N LEU A 59 19.45 6.73 -11.48
CA LEU A 59 18.03 7.07 -11.37
C LEU A 59 17.22 5.84 -10.92
N LEU A 60 16.82 5.80 -9.64
CA LEU A 60 16.01 4.71 -9.08
C LEU A 60 14.50 4.98 -9.12
N SER A 61 14.07 6.18 -9.47
CA SER A 61 12.63 6.51 -9.52
C SER A 61 11.93 5.95 -10.77
N GLU A 62 12.70 5.46 -11.74
CA GLU A 62 12.22 4.93 -13.02
C GLU A 62 12.91 3.60 -13.35
N MET A 63 12.16 2.70 -13.98
CA MET A 63 12.66 1.37 -14.31
C MET A 63 13.88 1.43 -15.23
N ASP A 64 13.83 2.22 -16.29
CA ASP A 64 14.92 2.31 -17.27
C ASP A 64 16.23 2.79 -16.64
N GLY A 65 16.16 3.76 -15.73
CA GLY A 65 17.33 4.24 -15.00
C GLY A 65 17.90 3.19 -14.06
N ALA A 66 17.07 2.45 -13.37
CA ALA A 66 17.49 1.38 -12.46
C ALA A 66 18.12 0.19 -13.20
N LEU A 67 17.60 -0.16 -14.39
CA LEU A 67 18.15 -1.21 -15.25
C LEU A 67 19.45 -0.83 -15.91
N LYS A 68 19.58 0.45 -16.34
CA LYS A 68 20.80 0.98 -16.94
C LYS A 68 21.94 1.05 -15.92
N GLY A 69 21.62 1.30 -14.66
CA GLY A 69 22.61 1.61 -13.63
C GLY A 69 23.11 3.06 -13.70
N GLY A 70 24.15 3.34 -12.90
CA GLY A 70 24.80 4.65 -12.84
C GLY A 70 26.25 4.59 -13.32
N GLU A 71 27.11 5.43 -12.72
CA GLU A 71 28.55 5.52 -13.04
C GLU A 71 29.30 4.19 -12.85
N SER A 72 28.80 3.28 -11.99
CA SER A 72 29.41 1.96 -11.83
C SER A 72 29.33 1.08 -13.07
N GLY A 73 28.42 1.40 -14.00
CA GLY A 73 28.14 0.60 -15.19
C GLY A 73 27.36 -0.69 -14.91
N GLU A 74 27.08 -1.00 -13.63
CA GLU A 74 26.34 -2.19 -13.22
C GLU A 74 24.85 -1.85 -13.02
N PRO A 75 23.92 -2.74 -13.43
CA PRO A 75 22.50 -2.55 -13.19
C PRO A 75 22.19 -2.47 -11.69
N ALA A 76 21.55 -1.38 -11.27
CA ALA A 76 21.11 -1.26 -9.88
C ALA A 76 20.09 -2.33 -9.53
N ILE A 77 19.25 -2.71 -10.48
CA ILE A 77 18.22 -3.74 -10.35
C ILE A 77 18.30 -4.71 -11.53
N VAL A 78 18.36 -5.99 -11.22
CA VAL A 78 18.22 -7.08 -12.19
C VAL A 78 16.93 -7.82 -11.87
N PRO A 79 15.85 -7.63 -12.64
CA PRO A 79 14.55 -8.26 -12.35
C PRO A 79 14.65 -9.78 -12.19
N GLY A 80 14.03 -10.30 -11.13
CA GLY A 80 14.07 -11.72 -10.77
C GLY A 80 15.36 -12.19 -10.11
N LYS A 81 16.37 -11.31 -9.93
CA LYS A 81 17.70 -11.69 -9.46
C LYS A 81 18.26 -10.71 -8.41
N PRO A 82 17.75 -10.73 -7.17
CA PRO A 82 18.23 -9.83 -6.10
C PRO A 82 19.74 -9.88 -5.90
N ALA A 83 20.33 -11.08 -5.88
CA ALA A 83 21.77 -11.28 -5.66
C ALA A 83 22.66 -10.67 -6.75
N LEU A 84 22.13 -10.45 -7.95
CA LEU A 84 22.85 -9.80 -9.06
C LEU A 84 22.60 -8.29 -9.13
N SER A 85 21.63 -7.79 -8.33
CA SER A 85 21.26 -6.38 -8.29
C SER A 85 22.26 -5.59 -7.45
N GLU A 86 22.90 -4.58 -8.04
CA GLU A 86 23.92 -3.78 -7.35
C GLU A 86 23.35 -3.06 -6.13
N MET A 87 22.08 -2.65 -6.18
CA MET A 87 21.38 -2.05 -5.05
C MET A 87 21.37 -2.98 -3.83
N ILE A 88 21.10 -4.27 -4.01
CA ILE A 88 21.05 -5.23 -2.90
C ILE A 88 22.46 -5.52 -2.36
N LYS A 89 23.46 -5.65 -3.23
CA LYS A 89 24.84 -5.83 -2.80
C LYS A 89 25.29 -4.66 -1.93
N ARG A 90 25.01 -3.42 -2.32
CA ARG A 90 25.37 -2.22 -1.57
C ARG A 90 24.59 -2.06 -0.26
N ILE A 91 23.32 -2.48 -0.22
CA ILE A 91 22.53 -2.50 1.03
C ILE A 91 23.16 -3.45 2.07
N HIS A 92 23.70 -4.59 1.62
CA HIS A 92 24.33 -5.57 2.49
C HIS A 92 25.84 -5.38 2.69
N SER A 93 26.47 -4.42 2.00
CA SER A 93 27.90 -4.20 2.15
C SER A 93 28.26 -3.77 3.58
N GLU A 94 29.31 -4.38 4.11
CA GLU A 94 29.93 -3.99 5.37
C GLU A 94 30.98 -2.87 5.17
N ASP A 95 31.42 -2.68 3.92
CA ASP A 95 32.37 -1.61 3.55
C ASP A 95 31.64 -0.24 3.60
N PRO A 96 32.07 0.68 4.47
CA PRO A 96 31.45 1.98 4.62
C PRO A 96 31.47 2.85 3.33
N ASP A 97 32.44 2.61 2.43
CA ASP A 97 32.54 3.35 1.18
C ASP A 97 31.60 2.82 0.08
N GLU A 98 31.15 1.58 0.20
CA GLU A 98 30.24 0.95 -0.73
C GLU A 98 28.79 0.89 -0.22
N ARG A 99 28.61 0.86 1.11
CA ARG A 99 27.30 0.66 1.72
C ARG A 99 26.32 1.77 1.37
N MET A 100 25.08 1.36 1.05
CA MET A 100 23.96 2.28 0.83
C MET A 100 22.78 1.97 1.79
N PRO A 101 22.17 3.02 2.37
CA PRO A 101 22.56 4.44 2.35
C PRO A 101 23.91 4.68 3.06
N PRO A 102 24.67 5.70 2.65
CA PRO A 102 25.93 6.04 3.30
C PRO A 102 25.76 6.41 4.77
N GLY A 103 26.70 6.04 5.61
CA GLY A 103 26.63 6.26 7.06
C GLY A 103 26.46 7.72 7.48
N GLU A 104 26.96 8.66 6.73
CA GLU A 104 26.84 10.11 6.95
C GLU A 104 25.39 10.61 6.87
N THR A 105 24.50 9.90 6.13
CA THR A 105 23.08 10.23 6.02
C THR A 105 22.28 9.88 7.27
N LYS A 106 22.84 9.08 8.18
CA LYS A 106 22.18 8.50 9.36
C LYS A 106 20.90 7.72 9.03
N LYS A 107 20.71 7.31 7.78
CA LYS A 107 19.61 6.47 7.32
C LYS A 107 20.01 5.01 7.38
N ASN A 108 19.15 4.18 7.95
CA ASN A 108 19.36 2.74 8.01
C ASN A 108 18.09 2.01 7.61
N LEU A 109 18.21 1.09 6.66
CA LEU A 109 17.12 0.19 6.30
C LEU A 109 16.92 -0.85 7.41
N SER A 110 15.67 -1.04 7.81
CA SER A 110 15.32 -2.16 8.69
C SER A 110 15.36 -3.50 7.92
N PRO A 111 15.57 -4.63 8.63
CA PRO A 111 15.51 -5.95 7.99
C PRO A 111 14.21 -6.21 7.21
N ALA A 112 13.08 -5.68 7.71
CA ALA A 112 11.79 -5.79 7.02
C ALA A 112 11.76 -4.99 5.70
N GLN A 113 12.33 -3.79 5.66
CA GLN A 113 12.43 -2.98 4.44
C GLN A 113 13.35 -3.65 3.41
N ILE A 114 14.47 -4.22 3.85
CA ILE A 114 15.38 -4.97 2.98
C ILE A 114 14.64 -6.17 2.37
N ALA A 115 13.94 -6.96 3.18
CA ALA A 115 13.18 -8.11 2.70
C ALA A 115 12.09 -7.73 1.68
N ILE A 116 11.45 -6.56 1.85
CA ILE A 116 10.47 -6.03 0.88
C ILE A 116 11.16 -5.73 -0.47
N LEU A 117 12.31 -5.05 -0.45
CA LEU A 117 13.06 -4.73 -1.66
C LEU A 117 13.55 -5.98 -2.38
N GLU A 118 14.08 -6.96 -1.66
CA GLU A 118 14.53 -8.25 -2.21
C GLU A 118 13.37 -8.99 -2.87
N LYS A 119 12.24 -9.14 -2.15
CA LYS A 119 11.05 -9.80 -2.67
C LYS A 119 10.46 -9.09 -3.88
N TRP A 120 10.50 -7.75 -3.91
CA TRP A 120 10.05 -6.98 -5.06
C TRP A 120 10.93 -7.25 -6.28
N ILE A 121 12.25 -7.26 -6.12
CA ILE A 121 13.18 -7.59 -7.22
C ILE A 121 12.97 -9.03 -7.67
N GLU A 122 12.84 -9.98 -6.75
CA GLU A 122 12.58 -11.38 -7.04
C GLU A 122 11.30 -11.58 -7.85
N SER A 123 10.24 -10.81 -7.55
CA SER A 123 8.97 -10.84 -8.29
C SER A 123 9.02 -10.11 -9.64
N GLY A 124 10.19 -9.61 -10.07
CA GLY A 124 10.40 -8.99 -11.37
C GLY A 124 10.55 -7.46 -11.35
N ALA A 125 10.67 -6.84 -10.18
CA ALA A 125 10.91 -5.40 -10.00
C ALA A 125 9.94 -4.51 -10.79
N LYS A 126 8.66 -4.85 -10.77
CA LYS A 126 7.64 -4.13 -11.54
C LYS A 126 7.38 -2.74 -10.94
N TYR A 127 7.67 -1.71 -11.73
CA TYR A 127 7.33 -0.33 -11.38
C TYR A 127 5.86 -0.03 -11.72
N GLU A 128 5.21 0.75 -10.88
CA GLU A 128 3.85 1.24 -11.10
C GLU A 128 3.84 2.74 -11.34
N LYS A 129 2.92 3.20 -12.16
CA LYS A 129 2.66 4.65 -12.29
C LYS A 129 2.17 5.21 -10.95
N HIS A 130 2.54 6.45 -10.67
CA HIS A 130 1.99 7.13 -9.50
C HIS A 130 0.45 7.15 -9.57
N TRP A 131 -0.20 6.83 -8.47
CA TRP A 131 -1.67 6.68 -8.39
C TRP A 131 -2.45 7.87 -8.97
N ALA A 132 -1.94 9.10 -8.84
CA ALA A 132 -2.57 10.31 -9.38
C ALA A 132 -2.65 10.33 -10.92
N PHE A 133 -1.86 9.48 -11.61
CA PHE A 133 -1.87 9.35 -13.07
C PHE A 133 -2.51 8.03 -13.53
N VAL A 134 -3.10 7.27 -12.61
CA VAL A 134 -3.85 6.06 -12.92
C VAL A 134 -5.33 6.43 -12.94
N PRO A 135 -6.06 6.15 -14.02
CA PRO A 135 -7.50 6.41 -14.05
C PRO A 135 -8.21 5.69 -12.90
N PRO A 136 -9.13 6.36 -12.18
CA PRO A 136 -9.85 5.72 -11.09
C PRO A 136 -10.71 4.57 -11.62
N VAL A 137 -10.66 3.45 -10.90
CA VAL A 137 -11.50 2.29 -11.15
C VAL A 137 -12.64 2.29 -10.15
N LYS A 138 -13.87 2.12 -10.65
CA LYS A 138 -15.05 2.03 -9.78
C LYS A 138 -14.96 0.77 -8.94
N SER A 139 -14.91 0.95 -7.62
CA SER A 139 -14.95 -0.17 -6.67
C SER A 139 -16.36 -0.75 -6.54
N ASP A 140 -16.44 -2.04 -6.24
CA ASP A 140 -17.71 -2.67 -5.86
C ASP A 140 -18.18 -2.10 -4.53
N ILE A 141 -19.47 -1.72 -4.49
CA ILE A 141 -20.08 -1.17 -3.28
C ILE A 141 -20.29 -2.31 -2.28
N PRO A 142 -19.77 -2.21 -1.03
CA PRO A 142 -20.01 -3.21 -0.01
C PRO A 142 -21.52 -3.42 0.21
N ARG A 143 -21.92 -4.67 0.44
CA ARG A 143 -23.31 -4.97 0.81
C ARG A 143 -23.63 -4.31 2.15
N SER A 144 -24.70 -3.53 2.19
CA SER A 144 -25.11 -2.79 3.38
C SER A 144 -26.61 -2.49 3.34
N ASP A 145 -27.16 -2.13 4.49
CA ASP A 145 -28.55 -1.73 4.70
C ASP A 145 -28.79 -0.23 4.38
N VAL A 146 -27.74 0.51 4.02
CA VAL A 146 -27.83 1.93 3.66
C VAL A 146 -27.91 2.13 2.15
N SER A 147 -28.66 3.14 1.75
CA SER A 147 -28.90 3.46 0.33
C SER A 147 -27.73 4.21 -0.32
N HIS A 148 -26.95 4.97 0.46
CA HIS A 148 -25.90 5.81 -0.09
C HIS A 148 -24.56 5.05 -0.17
N PRO A 149 -23.90 5.01 -1.35
CA PRO A 149 -22.66 4.25 -1.53
C PRO A 149 -21.52 4.63 -0.56
N ILE A 150 -21.37 5.93 -0.28
CA ILE A 150 -20.33 6.41 0.65
C ILE A 150 -20.57 5.83 2.05
N ASP A 151 -21.82 5.82 2.51
CA ASP A 151 -22.16 5.26 3.82
C ASP A 151 -21.89 3.75 3.88
N ALA A 152 -22.09 3.03 2.76
CA ALA A 152 -21.78 1.62 2.67
C ALA A 152 -20.27 1.36 2.91
N PHE A 153 -19.38 2.15 2.29
CA PHE A 153 -17.93 2.05 2.51
C PHE A 153 -17.54 2.45 3.94
N VAL A 154 -18.09 3.56 4.45
CA VAL A 154 -17.81 4.01 5.82
C VAL A 154 -18.23 2.94 6.84
N ARG A 155 -19.45 2.39 6.72
CA ARG A 155 -19.94 1.36 7.64
C ARG A 155 -19.13 0.05 7.55
N ALA A 156 -18.72 -0.34 6.33
CA ALA A 156 -17.85 -1.51 6.17
C ALA A 156 -16.52 -1.33 6.91
N THR A 157 -15.90 -0.15 6.81
CA THR A 157 -14.66 0.15 7.51
C THR A 157 -14.85 0.22 9.03
N LEU A 158 -15.92 0.84 9.51
CA LEU A 158 -16.25 0.86 10.93
C LEU A 158 -16.42 -0.55 11.49
N ALA A 159 -17.17 -1.42 10.79
CA ALA A 159 -17.39 -2.79 11.20
C ALA A 159 -16.10 -3.60 11.29
N GLN A 160 -15.16 -3.43 10.35
CA GLN A 160 -13.85 -4.08 10.38
C GLN A 160 -13.02 -3.68 11.61
N ASN A 161 -13.28 -2.48 12.15
CA ASN A 161 -12.59 -1.97 13.35
C ASN A 161 -13.43 -2.14 14.62
N ASN A 162 -14.54 -2.91 14.59
CA ASN A 162 -15.48 -3.10 15.70
C ASN A 162 -16.07 -1.78 16.23
N LEU A 163 -16.28 -0.81 15.33
CA LEU A 163 -16.89 0.48 15.62
C LEU A 163 -18.31 0.54 15.03
N SER A 164 -19.15 1.36 15.65
CA SER A 164 -20.48 1.68 15.14
C SER A 164 -20.54 3.17 14.79
N PRO A 165 -21.35 3.56 13.80
CA PRO A 165 -21.58 4.96 13.52
C PRO A 165 -22.26 5.63 14.74
N THR A 166 -21.95 6.89 14.97
CA THR A 166 -22.66 7.72 15.94
C THR A 166 -24.07 8.04 15.45
N GLN A 167 -24.91 8.54 16.35
CA GLN A 167 -26.22 9.06 15.96
C GLN A 167 -26.06 10.23 14.99
N GLU A 168 -27.05 10.40 14.12
CA GLU A 168 -27.14 11.56 13.23
C GLU A 168 -27.17 12.86 14.06
N ALA A 169 -26.42 13.86 13.59
CA ALA A 169 -26.43 15.16 14.23
C ALA A 169 -27.78 15.86 14.04
N ASP A 170 -28.13 16.72 15.00
CA ASP A 170 -29.31 17.58 14.86
C ASP A 170 -29.19 18.55 13.66
N LYS A 171 -30.34 19.05 13.20
CA LYS A 171 -30.42 19.93 12.04
C LYS A 171 -29.54 21.18 12.14
N ALA A 172 -29.45 21.80 13.32
CA ALA A 172 -28.66 23.02 13.52
C ALA A 172 -27.17 22.70 13.37
N THR A 173 -26.72 21.59 13.93
CA THR A 173 -25.35 21.10 13.79
C THR A 173 -25.02 20.74 12.34
N LEU A 174 -25.92 20.08 11.62
CA LEU A 174 -25.75 19.73 10.20
C LEU A 174 -25.64 21.00 9.35
N TYR A 175 -26.54 21.95 9.55
CA TYR A 175 -26.53 23.19 8.78
C TYR A 175 -25.26 24.01 9.02
N ARG A 176 -24.82 24.09 10.29
CA ARG A 176 -23.55 24.73 10.63
C ARG A 176 -22.36 24.06 9.93
N ARG A 177 -22.26 22.74 9.94
CA ARG A 177 -21.19 22.00 9.26
C ARG A 177 -21.21 22.26 7.76
N LEU A 178 -22.39 22.17 7.15
CA LEU A 178 -22.57 22.41 5.72
C LEU A 178 -22.14 23.83 5.32
N SER A 179 -22.50 24.85 6.13
CA SER A 179 -22.08 26.24 5.89
C SER A 179 -20.56 26.38 5.91
N PHE A 180 -19.90 25.79 6.88
CA PHE A 180 -18.42 25.79 6.92
C PHE A 180 -17.80 25.09 5.73
N ASP A 181 -18.35 23.96 5.32
CA ASP A 181 -17.81 23.16 4.20
C ASP A 181 -17.99 23.87 2.85
N LEU A 182 -19.09 24.59 2.65
CA LEU A 182 -19.41 25.24 1.38
C LEU A 182 -18.84 26.66 1.26
N ILE A 183 -18.92 27.45 2.32
CA ILE A 183 -18.57 28.89 2.27
C ILE A 183 -17.51 29.30 3.29
N GLY A 184 -17.06 28.41 4.16
CA GLY A 184 -16.04 28.69 5.17
C GLY A 184 -16.51 29.57 6.34
N LEU A 185 -17.82 29.90 6.44
CA LEU A 185 -18.40 30.75 7.45
C LEU A 185 -19.57 30.06 8.16
N PRO A 186 -19.85 30.39 9.43
CA PRO A 186 -21.06 29.95 10.10
C PRO A 186 -22.32 30.58 9.45
N PRO A 187 -23.47 29.87 9.52
CA PRO A 187 -24.73 30.51 9.08
C PRO A 187 -25.09 31.70 9.94
N SER A 188 -25.81 32.68 9.35
CA SER A 188 -26.43 33.72 10.12
C SER A 188 -27.54 33.17 11.03
N PRO A 189 -27.89 33.87 12.13
CA PRO A 189 -29.03 33.45 12.96
C PRO A 189 -30.34 33.37 12.17
N GLU A 190 -30.53 34.26 11.21
CA GLU A 190 -31.72 34.33 10.35
C GLU A 190 -31.79 33.12 9.41
N ASP A 191 -30.68 32.77 8.72
CA ASP A 191 -30.61 31.59 7.83
C ASP A 191 -30.82 30.29 8.62
N LEU A 192 -30.24 30.21 9.83
CA LEU A 192 -30.43 29.06 10.69
C LEU A 192 -31.89 28.91 11.12
N ALA A 193 -32.54 30.04 11.48
CA ALA A 193 -33.96 30.04 11.89
C ALA A 193 -34.87 29.59 10.73
N GLU A 194 -34.61 30.05 9.52
CA GLU A 194 -35.33 29.65 8.30
C GLU A 194 -35.14 28.16 8.01
N PHE A 195 -33.93 27.65 8.12
CA PHE A 195 -33.64 26.23 7.91
C PHE A 195 -34.32 25.31 8.93
N LEU A 196 -34.53 25.77 10.15
CA LEU A 196 -35.16 25.00 11.24
C LEU A 196 -36.68 25.03 11.24
N ALA A 197 -37.29 25.99 10.54
CA ALA A 197 -38.74 26.16 10.43
C ALA A 197 -39.36 25.05 9.56
#